data_a5b941a8719721f4371cf45b559c4684
#
_entry.id   a5b941a8719721f4371cf45b559c4684
#
_cell.length_a   1.000
_cell.length_b   1.000
_cell.length_c   1.000
_cell.angle_alpha   90.00
_cell.angle_beta   90.00
_cell.angle_gamma   90.00
#
_symmetry.space_group_name_H-M   'P 1'
#
loop_
_entity.id
_entity.type
_entity.pdbx_description
1 polymer ?
#
loop_
_entity_poly.entity_id
_entity_poly.type
_entity_poly.pdbx_seq_one_letter_code
_entity_poly.pdbx_strand_id
1 'polypeptide(L)'
;MKLQDNIAVVTGGLSGLGAATVNLLHEVGAHVAVVDTGKPIEKESAALPRVSYFTADITNPTEVEQAAEAIISWSQSQRRIIVAVVCCAGLLGPAKILSKHRIPVLLDRFKKVIDVNLTGTVDVIRRLLPTMTVQTPDQDGSRGVIITVSSAAAFDGQEGQVAYSAAKGAIASMTLSMARDLSGHGIRVVCIAPGLFETGMTATMPQKARLSLNKTLEFPARPGRAQEFAKLVGHIIDNHMLNGTVLRLDGAARMPSRL
;
A
#
# COMPACT_ATOMS: atom_id res chain seq x y z
N MET A 1 3.70 -13.25 -14.93
CA MET A 1 3.56 -14.36 -13.93
C MET A 1 2.10 -14.43 -13.50
N LYS A 2 1.49 -15.61 -13.46
CA LYS A 2 0.05 -15.73 -13.15
C LYS A 2 -0.18 -15.53 -11.66
N LEU A 3 -1.15 -14.68 -11.31
CA LEU A 3 -1.62 -14.46 -9.94
C LEU A 3 -2.41 -15.66 -9.42
N GLN A 4 -3.22 -16.27 -10.29
CA GLN A 4 -4.00 -17.46 -9.95
C GLN A 4 -3.10 -18.55 -9.37
N ASP A 5 -3.52 -19.13 -8.27
CA ASP A 5 -2.81 -20.19 -7.54
C ASP A 5 -1.44 -19.79 -6.92
N ASN A 6 -1.04 -18.52 -7.00
CA ASN A 6 0.15 -17.97 -6.36
C ASN A 6 -0.19 -17.00 -5.21
N ILE A 7 0.82 -16.57 -4.49
CA ILE A 7 0.64 -15.77 -3.28
C ILE A 7 0.85 -14.28 -3.59
N ALA A 8 -0.08 -13.47 -3.12
CA ALA A 8 0.08 -12.04 -2.96
C ALA A 8 0.14 -11.68 -1.47
N VAL A 9 1.07 -10.83 -1.08
CA VAL A 9 1.15 -10.27 0.28
C VAL A 9 0.54 -8.88 0.27
N VAL A 10 -0.37 -8.58 1.21
CA VAL A 10 -1.05 -7.28 1.31
C VAL A 10 -0.89 -6.76 2.73
N THR A 11 -0.18 -5.64 2.92
CA THR A 11 -0.15 -4.96 4.23
C THR A 11 -1.33 -4.01 4.37
N GLY A 12 -1.86 -3.84 5.59
CA GLY A 12 -3.06 -3.05 5.83
C GLY A 12 -4.31 -3.67 5.21
N GLY A 13 -4.35 -5.00 5.10
CA GLY A 13 -5.37 -5.73 4.35
C GLY A 13 -6.70 -5.93 5.06
N LEU A 14 -6.84 -5.51 6.32
CA LEU A 14 -8.10 -5.61 7.07
C LEU A 14 -9.06 -4.44 6.85
N SER A 15 -8.63 -3.38 6.14
CA SER A 15 -9.48 -2.22 5.94
C SER A 15 -9.23 -1.50 4.61
N GLY A 16 -10.18 -0.66 4.19
CA GLY A 16 -10.05 0.32 3.11
C GLY A 16 -9.54 -0.25 1.79
N LEU A 17 -8.48 0.36 1.25
CA LEU A 17 -7.88 -0.03 -0.03
C LEU A 17 -7.27 -1.44 0.02
N GLY A 18 -6.63 -1.77 1.15
CA GLY A 18 -6.04 -3.09 1.37
C GLY A 18 -7.08 -4.19 1.36
N ALA A 19 -8.18 -4.04 2.10
CA ALA A 19 -9.26 -5.03 2.14
C ALA A 19 -9.92 -5.25 0.77
N ALA A 20 -10.17 -4.18 0.02
CA ALA A 20 -10.69 -4.30 -1.34
C ALA A 20 -9.69 -5.02 -2.27
N THR A 21 -8.39 -4.80 -2.06
CA THR A 21 -7.33 -5.52 -2.77
C THR A 21 -7.34 -7.01 -2.41
N VAL A 22 -7.42 -7.36 -1.12
CA VAL A 22 -7.51 -8.75 -0.66
C VAL A 22 -8.69 -9.47 -1.31
N ASN A 23 -9.87 -8.84 -1.33
CA ASN A 23 -11.06 -9.42 -1.93
C ASN A 23 -10.89 -9.66 -3.44
N LEU A 24 -10.41 -8.68 -4.19
CA LEU A 24 -10.17 -8.85 -5.63
C LEU A 24 -9.15 -9.97 -5.92
N LEU A 25 -8.04 -9.99 -5.18
CA LEU A 25 -7.00 -11.01 -5.36
C LEU A 25 -7.52 -12.41 -5.03
N HIS A 26 -8.33 -12.55 -3.99
CA HIS A 26 -9.02 -13.79 -3.66
C HIS A 26 -10.00 -14.22 -4.76
N GLU A 27 -10.81 -13.29 -5.30
CA GLU A 27 -11.78 -13.56 -6.38
C GLU A 27 -11.11 -14.08 -7.66
N VAL A 28 -9.93 -13.56 -8.01
CA VAL A 28 -9.17 -14.03 -9.18
C VAL A 28 -8.34 -15.29 -8.92
N GLY A 29 -8.50 -15.93 -7.75
CA GLY A 29 -7.91 -17.23 -7.43
C GLY A 29 -6.52 -17.17 -6.77
N ALA A 30 -6.06 -16.01 -6.31
CA ALA A 30 -4.83 -15.90 -5.55
C ALA A 30 -4.97 -16.46 -4.13
N HIS A 31 -3.85 -16.91 -3.58
CA HIS A 31 -3.66 -17.02 -2.13
C HIS A 31 -3.19 -15.67 -1.59
N VAL A 32 -3.78 -15.18 -0.50
CA VAL A 32 -3.44 -13.85 0.01
C VAL A 32 -2.92 -13.94 1.44
N ALA A 33 -1.71 -13.44 1.67
CA ALA A 33 -1.16 -13.22 3.00
C ALA A 33 -1.44 -11.77 3.41
N VAL A 34 -2.29 -11.60 4.41
CA VAL A 34 -2.64 -10.29 4.96
C VAL A 34 -1.76 -9.99 6.17
N VAL A 35 -1.06 -8.84 6.14
CA VAL A 35 -0.30 -8.33 7.29
C VAL A 35 -1.01 -7.09 7.83
N ASP A 36 -1.42 -7.11 9.10
CA ASP A 36 -2.12 -6.00 9.74
C ASP A 36 -1.87 -6.02 11.26
N THR A 37 -2.06 -4.89 11.94
CA THR A 37 -2.02 -4.84 13.41
C THR A 37 -3.28 -5.40 14.05
N GLY A 38 -4.38 -5.39 13.33
CA GLY A 38 -5.66 -5.93 13.76
C GLY A 38 -5.76 -7.45 13.62
N LYS A 39 -6.85 -7.99 14.14
CA LYS A 39 -7.25 -9.39 13.90
C LYS A 39 -8.48 -9.41 12.99
N PRO A 40 -8.58 -10.36 12.07
CA PRO A 40 -9.77 -10.50 11.25
C PRO A 40 -10.98 -10.85 12.10
N ILE A 41 -12.15 -10.44 11.66
CA ILE A 41 -13.42 -10.91 12.23
C ILE A 41 -13.58 -12.37 11.80
N GLU A 42 -13.77 -13.28 12.74
CA GLU A 42 -13.81 -14.73 12.47
C GLU A 42 -14.79 -15.13 11.34
N LYS A 43 -15.97 -14.50 11.34
CA LYS A 43 -16.98 -14.75 10.30
C LYS A 43 -16.54 -14.32 8.90
N GLU A 44 -15.75 -13.26 8.79
CA GLU A 44 -15.24 -12.74 7.52
C GLU A 44 -14.04 -13.57 7.04
N SER A 45 -13.15 -13.97 7.96
CA SER A 45 -11.99 -14.80 7.63
C SER A 45 -12.40 -16.21 7.18
N ALA A 46 -13.44 -16.78 7.76
CA ALA A 46 -14.00 -18.08 7.36
C ALA A 46 -14.58 -18.07 5.93
N ALA A 47 -14.99 -16.89 5.42
CA ALA A 47 -15.52 -16.75 4.07
C ALA A 47 -14.44 -16.70 2.97
N LEU A 48 -13.15 -16.60 3.33
CA LEU A 48 -12.04 -16.43 2.40
C LEU A 48 -10.99 -17.55 2.55
N PRO A 49 -11.26 -18.76 2.05
CA PRO A 49 -10.45 -19.95 2.36
C PRO A 49 -8.99 -19.92 1.85
N ARG A 50 -8.66 -19.00 0.93
CA ARG A 50 -7.29 -18.80 0.43
C ARG A 50 -6.60 -17.60 1.05
N VAL A 51 -7.14 -17.01 2.12
CA VAL A 51 -6.57 -15.86 2.81
C VAL A 51 -6.02 -16.30 4.16
N SER A 52 -4.77 -15.94 4.43
CA SER A 52 -4.12 -16.16 5.73
C SER A 52 -3.72 -14.81 6.33
N TYR A 53 -3.85 -14.71 7.66
CA TYR A 53 -3.65 -13.46 8.38
C TYR A 53 -2.43 -13.56 9.31
N PHE A 54 -1.57 -12.54 9.24
CA PHE A 54 -0.34 -12.42 10.01
C PHE A 54 -0.38 -11.09 10.75
N THR A 55 -0.44 -11.14 12.08
CA THR A 55 -0.50 -9.92 12.91
C THR A 55 0.90 -9.35 13.06
N ALA A 56 1.10 -8.09 12.65
CA ALA A 56 2.35 -7.37 12.88
C ALA A 56 2.14 -5.85 12.80
N ASP A 57 2.78 -5.11 13.69
CA ASP A 57 3.01 -3.67 13.54
C ASP A 57 4.25 -3.48 12.66
N ILE A 58 4.06 -2.89 11.48
CA ILE A 58 5.16 -2.69 10.52
C ILE A 58 6.20 -1.67 11.02
N THR A 59 5.96 -0.97 12.12
CA THR A 59 6.96 -0.12 12.79
C THR A 59 7.86 -0.89 13.75
N ASN A 60 7.55 -2.16 14.02
CA ASN A 60 8.34 -3.05 14.86
C ASN A 60 9.13 -4.05 14.00
N PRO A 61 10.46 -3.87 13.83
CA PRO A 61 11.26 -4.74 12.95
C PRO A 61 11.23 -6.22 13.34
N THR A 62 11.06 -6.54 14.62
CA THR A 62 10.98 -7.93 15.09
C THR A 62 9.65 -8.57 14.67
N GLU A 63 8.54 -7.85 14.78
CA GLU A 63 7.23 -8.35 14.34
C GLU A 63 7.19 -8.51 12.81
N VAL A 64 7.80 -7.56 12.06
CA VAL A 64 7.91 -7.68 10.59
C VAL A 64 8.74 -8.90 10.20
N GLU A 65 9.84 -9.19 10.91
CA GLU A 65 10.67 -10.37 10.69
C GLU A 65 9.87 -11.65 10.90
N GLN A 66 9.23 -11.78 12.05
CA GLN A 66 8.39 -12.94 12.38
C GLN A 66 7.25 -13.14 11.38
N ALA A 67 6.57 -12.06 10.97
CA ALA A 67 5.52 -12.14 9.97
C ALA A 67 6.07 -12.57 8.60
N ALA A 68 7.21 -12.05 8.16
CA ALA A 68 7.84 -12.44 6.91
C ALA A 68 8.25 -13.92 6.91
N GLU A 69 8.88 -14.40 7.99
CA GLU A 69 9.24 -15.82 8.15
C GLU A 69 8.00 -16.73 8.13
N ALA A 70 6.93 -16.33 8.82
CA ALA A 70 5.68 -17.08 8.84
C ALA A 70 5.02 -17.13 7.45
N ILE A 71 5.02 -16.02 6.69
CA ILE A 71 4.53 -15.96 5.31
C ILE A 71 5.36 -16.86 4.40
N ILE A 72 6.69 -16.83 4.51
CA ILE A 72 7.60 -17.68 3.73
C ILE A 72 7.33 -19.15 4.03
N SER A 73 7.24 -19.53 5.31
CA SER A 73 6.93 -20.90 5.74
C SER A 73 5.55 -21.35 5.22
N TRP A 74 4.55 -20.44 5.29
CA TRP A 74 3.23 -20.73 4.74
C TRP A 74 3.28 -20.94 3.22
N SER A 75 4.02 -20.10 2.49
CA SER A 75 4.19 -20.24 1.03
C SER A 75 4.78 -21.58 0.64
N GLN A 76 5.80 -22.03 1.38
CA GLN A 76 6.45 -23.32 1.19
C GLN A 76 5.49 -24.49 1.49
N SER A 77 4.70 -24.41 2.57
CA SER A 77 3.71 -25.42 2.93
C SER A 77 2.61 -25.56 1.87
N GLN A 78 2.25 -24.44 1.23
CA GLN A 78 1.28 -24.42 0.12
C GLN A 78 1.91 -24.81 -1.23
N ARG A 79 3.24 -24.97 -1.31
CA ARG A 79 4.00 -25.16 -2.56
C ARG A 79 3.70 -24.08 -3.59
N ARG A 80 3.60 -22.83 -3.14
CA ARG A 80 3.25 -21.67 -3.95
C ARG A 80 4.29 -20.57 -3.80
N ILE A 81 4.39 -19.72 -4.81
CA ILE A 81 5.38 -18.64 -4.86
C ILE A 81 4.74 -17.29 -4.56
N ILE A 82 5.51 -16.35 -3.99
CA ILE A 82 5.09 -14.96 -3.75
C ILE A 82 5.32 -14.17 -5.03
N VAL A 83 4.25 -13.76 -5.71
CA VAL A 83 4.31 -13.05 -7.00
C VAL A 83 4.00 -11.56 -6.89
N ALA A 84 3.39 -11.13 -5.79
CA ALA A 84 3.08 -9.72 -5.57
C ALA A 84 3.20 -9.34 -4.10
N VAL A 85 3.70 -8.13 -3.84
CA VAL A 85 3.67 -7.48 -2.52
C VAL A 85 2.99 -6.13 -2.69
N VAL A 86 1.85 -5.93 -2.02
CA VAL A 86 1.05 -4.70 -2.09
C VAL A 86 1.07 -4.01 -0.73
N CYS A 87 1.72 -2.85 -0.64
CA CYS A 87 1.96 -2.15 0.61
C CYS A 87 0.87 -1.08 0.85
N CYS A 88 -0.29 -1.49 1.41
CA CYS A 88 -1.41 -0.60 1.70
C CYS A 88 -1.42 -0.04 3.13
N ALA A 89 -0.62 -0.57 4.05
CA ALA A 89 -0.54 -0.06 5.41
C ALA A 89 -0.07 1.41 5.44
N GLY A 90 -0.71 2.23 6.25
CA GLY A 90 -0.38 3.64 6.35
C GLY A 90 -1.31 4.41 7.28
N LEU A 91 -0.89 5.61 7.67
CA LEU A 91 -1.68 6.54 8.48
C LEU A 91 -1.48 8.00 8.02
N LEU A 92 -2.47 8.86 8.25
CA LEU A 92 -2.40 10.29 7.90
C LEU A 92 -1.56 11.11 8.88
N GLY A 93 -1.82 11.00 10.18
CA GLY A 93 -1.13 11.72 11.25
C GLY A 93 -1.10 13.25 11.08
N PRO A 94 -2.24 13.94 10.86
CA PRO A 94 -2.24 15.36 10.52
C PRO A 94 -1.68 16.21 11.67
N ALA A 95 -0.70 17.07 11.34
CA ALA A 95 -0.13 18.06 12.26
C ALA A 95 0.52 19.21 11.49
N LYS A 96 0.23 20.45 11.87
CA LYS A 96 0.96 21.61 11.36
C LYS A 96 2.36 21.64 11.96
N ILE A 97 3.38 22.02 11.15
CA ILE A 97 4.75 22.15 11.63
C ILE A 97 4.85 23.16 12.78
N LEU A 98 4.02 24.20 12.72
CA LEU A 98 3.83 25.20 13.78
C LEU A 98 2.32 25.43 13.97
N SER A 99 1.83 25.27 15.21
CA SER A 99 0.44 25.53 15.54
C SER A 99 0.10 27.02 15.54
N LYS A 100 -1.20 27.38 15.59
CA LYS A 100 -1.64 28.77 15.78
C LYS A 100 -1.15 29.41 17.09
N HIS A 101 -0.82 28.60 18.07
CA HIS A 101 -0.28 29.01 19.37
C HIS A 101 1.26 29.05 19.37
N ARG A 102 1.92 29.00 18.20
CA ARG A 102 3.38 28.99 18.04
C ARG A 102 4.08 27.83 18.73
N ILE A 103 3.38 26.69 18.87
CA ILE A 103 3.95 25.45 19.40
C ILE A 103 4.39 24.60 18.23
N PRO A 104 5.68 24.21 18.15
CA PRO A 104 6.17 23.29 17.12
C PRO A 104 5.52 21.90 17.21
N VAL A 105 5.44 21.20 16.09
CA VAL A 105 5.01 19.80 16.07
C VAL A 105 5.95 18.95 16.94
N LEU A 106 5.40 18.02 17.70
CA LEU A 106 6.20 17.04 18.43
C LEU A 106 6.92 16.14 17.42
N LEU A 107 8.24 16.03 17.53
CA LEU A 107 9.07 15.25 16.61
C LEU A 107 8.62 13.77 16.55
N ASP A 108 8.16 13.21 17.65
CA ASP A 108 7.69 11.81 17.71
C ASP A 108 6.41 11.60 16.88
N ARG A 109 5.53 12.62 16.78
CA ARG A 109 4.38 12.55 15.87
C ARG A 109 4.83 12.52 14.41
N PHE A 110 5.85 13.33 14.07
CA PHE A 110 6.43 13.32 12.72
C PHE A 110 7.07 11.97 12.42
N LYS A 111 7.94 11.48 13.33
CA LYS A 111 8.62 10.19 13.20
C LYS A 111 7.63 9.04 13.02
N LYS A 112 6.57 8.97 13.84
CA LYS A 112 5.53 7.93 13.72
C LYS A 112 4.94 7.85 12.31
N VAL A 113 4.71 8.98 11.66
CA VAL A 113 4.18 9.00 10.28
C VAL A 113 5.21 8.47 9.28
N ILE A 114 6.48 8.83 9.46
CA ILE A 114 7.60 8.30 8.65
C ILE A 114 7.75 6.80 8.87
N ASP A 115 7.75 6.37 10.13
CA ASP A 115 7.98 4.96 10.47
C ASP A 115 6.91 4.04 9.88
N VAL A 116 5.64 4.42 9.97
CA VAL A 116 4.56 3.60 9.38
C VAL A 116 4.60 3.67 7.85
N ASN A 117 4.58 4.88 7.26
CA ASN A 117 4.33 5.02 5.82
C ASN A 117 5.56 4.75 4.96
N LEU A 118 6.77 4.90 5.49
CA LEU A 118 8.02 4.74 4.74
C LEU A 118 8.87 3.60 5.28
N THR A 119 9.39 3.71 6.50
CA THR A 119 10.35 2.74 7.06
C THR A 119 9.75 1.34 7.13
N GLY A 120 8.53 1.21 7.68
CA GLY A 120 7.83 -0.07 7.77
C GLY A 120 7.49 -0.68 6.40
N THR A 121 7.11 0.17 5.43
CA THR A 121 6.91 -0.28 4.04
C THR A 121 8.18 -0.88 3.45
N VAL A 122 9.32 -0.20 3.63
CA VAL A 122 10.63 -0.69 3.15
C VAL A 122 11.04 -1.96 3.88
N ASP A 123 10.78 -2.06 5.19
CA ASP A 123 11.14 -3.23 5.99
C ASP A 123 10.39 -4.49 5.55
N VAL A 124 9.09 -4.39 5.29
CA VAL A 124 8.31 -5.51 4.73
C VAL A 124 8.87 -5.94 3.37
N ILE A 125 9.12 -4.99 2.47
CA ILE A 125 9.62 -5.28 1.13
C ILE A 125 10.97 -6.02 1.22
N ARG A 126 11.97 -5.46 1.92
CA ARG A 126 13.32 -6.02 1.97
C ARG A 126 13.38 -7.44 2.55
N ARG A 127 12.45 -7.79 3.46
CA ARG A 127 12.40 -9.13 4.07
C ARG A 127 11.78 -10.19 3.16
N LEU A 128 10.87 -9.81 2.27
CA LEU A 128 10.24 -10.73 1.31
C LEU A 128 11.06 -10.89 0.02
N LEU A 129 11.87 -9.89 -0.36
CA LEU A 129 12.65 -9.89 -1.60
C LEU A 129 13.54 -11.14 -1.77
N PRO A 130 14.32 -11.62 -0.78
CA PRO A 130 15.18 -12.80 -0.97
C PRO A 130 14.40 -14.01 -1.45
N THR A 131 13.19 -14.24 -0.92
CA THR A 131 12.32 -15.35 -1.34
C THR A 131 11.81 -15.16 -2.75
N MET A 132 11.48 -13.95 -3.17
CA MET A 132 11.01 -13.67 -4.52
C MET A 132 12.13 -13.84 -5.57
N THR A 133 13.38 -13.52 -5.25
CA THR A 133 14.50 -13.57 -6.21
C THR A 133 14.95 -14.96 -6.61
N VAL A 134 14.69 -15.98 -5.79
CA VAL A 134 15.09 -17.37 -6.04
C VAL A 134 14.04 -18.20 -6.77
N GLN A 135 12.88 -17.62 -7.05
CA GLN A 135 11.79 -18.28 -7.76
C GLN A 135 12.13 -18.45 -9.26
N THR A 136 11.59 -19.50 -9.89
CA THR A 136 11.70 -19.67 -11.33
C THR A 136 10.97 -18.53 -12.04
N PRO A 137 11.66 -17.78 -12.93
CA PRO A 137 11.03 -16.71 -13.68
C PRO A 137 10.05 -17.27 -14.72
N ASP A 138 9.11 -16.42 -15.15
CA ASP A 138 8.28 -16.75 -16.31
C ASP A 138 9.04 -16.51 -17.64
N GLN A 139 8.32 -16.65 -18.77
CA GLN A 139 8.90 -16.51 -20.11
C GLN A 139 9.52 -15.14 -20.38
N ASP A 140 9.10 -14.09 -19.67
CA ASP A 140 9.62 -12.72 -19.77
C ASP A 140 10.72 -12.44 -18.76
N GLY A 141 11.13 -13.46 -17.98
CA GLY A 141 12.10 -13.31 -16.90
C GLY A 141 11.52 -12.71 -15.62
N SER A 142 10.20 -12.54 -15.52
CA SER A 142 9.53 -11.94 -14.37
C SER A 142 9.45 -12.91 -13.20
N ARG A 143 9.74 -12.41 -11.99
CA ARG A 143 9.57 -13.11 -10.70
C ARG A 143 8.53 -12.47 -9.80
N GLY A 144 8.02 -11.29 -10.18
CA GLY A 144 6.95 -10.65 -9.42
C GLY A 144 6.93 -9.14 -9.50
N VAL A 145 6.09 -8.54 -8.65
CA VAL A 145 5.90 -7.10 -8.59
C VAL A 145 5.72 -6.60 -7.16
N ILE A 146 6.36 -5.47 -6.85
CA ILE A 146 6.12 -4.66 -5.65
C ILE A 146 5.20 -3.51 -6.03
N ILE A 147 4.08 -3.36 -5.32
CA ILE A 147 3.15 -2.26 -5.49
C ILE A 147 3.12 -1.44 -4.21
N THR A 148 3.64 -0.23 -4.26
CA THR A 148 3.62 0.70 -3.14
C THR A 148 2.49 1.69 -3.27
N VAL A 149 2.03 2.24 -2.13
CA VAL A 149 0.94 3.21 -2.08
C VAL A 149 1.46 4.54 -1.57
N SER A 150 1.58 5.50 -2.51
CA SER A 150 1.83 6.91 -2.23
C SER A 150 0.50 7.65 -1.96
N SER A 151 0.37 8.87 -2.39
CA SER A 151 -0.85 9.69 -2.29
C SER A 151 -0.75 10.87 -3.25
N ALA A 152 -1.88 11.46 -3.64
CA ALA A 152 -1.92 12.78 -4.26
C ALA A 152 -1.20 13.84 -3.39
N ALA A 153 -1.21 13.66 -2.06
CA ALA A 153 -0.49 14.53 -1.11
C ALA A 153 1.04 14.54 -1.28
N ALA A 154 1.62 13.58 -2.00
CA ALA A 154 3.03 13.59 -2.38
C ALA A 154 3.37 14.72 -3.39
N PHE A 155 2.38 15.17 -4.13
CA PHE A 155 2.50 16.15 -5.22
C PHE A 155 1.77 17.44 -4.89
N ASP A 156 0.60 17.33 -4.28
CA ASP A 156 -0.32 18.44 -3.99
C ASP A 156 -0.35 18.64 -2.45
N GLY A 157 0.74 19.14 -1.87
CA GLY A 157 0.89 19.29 -0.42
C GLY A 157 -0.20 20.17 0.21
N GLN A 158 -0.77 19.71 1.34
CA GLN A 158 -1.80 20.43 2.09
C GLN A 158 -1.29 20.89 3.45
N GLU A 159 -1.87 21.95 3.97
CA GLU A 159 -1.60 22.43 5.33
C GLU A 159 -1.85 21.30 6.36
N GLY A 160 -0.88 21.07 7.25
CA GLY A 160 -0.96 20.03 8.28
C GLY A 160 -0.54 18.63 7.82
N GLN A 161 -0.03 18.46 6.62
CA GLN A 161 0.38 17.15 6.07
C GLN A 161 1.90 17.02 5.84
N VAL A 162 2.74 17.83 6.46
CA VAL A 162 4.20 17.84 6.18
C VAL A 162 4.82 16.45 6.33
N ALA A 163 4.57 15.74 7.43
CA ALA A 163 5.10 14.38 7.63
C ALA A 163 4.53 13.38 6.63
N TYR A 164 3.23 13.44 6.37
CA TYR A 164 2.54 12.56 5.43
C TYR A 164 3.02 12.79 4.00
N SER A 165 3.08 14.04 3.55
CA SER A 165 3.60 14.40 2.21
C SER A 165 5.06 14.00 2.05
N ALA A 166 5.89 14.18 3.09
CA ALA A 166 7.29 13.74 3.08
C ALA A 166 7.39 12.22 2.90
N ALA A 167 6.65 11.43 3.70
CA ALA A 167 6.66 9.96 3.60
C ALA A 167 6.13 9.49 2.23
N LYS A 168 5.00 10.03 1.77
CA LYS A 168 4.39 9.63 0.50
C LYS A 168 5.18 10.13 -0.72
N GLY A 169 5.85 11.28 -0.59
CA GLY A 169 6.82 11.78 -1.56
C GLY A 169 8.06 10.87 -1.66
N ALA A 170 8.58 10.40 -0.53
CA ALA A 170 9.68 9.43 -0.51
C ALA A 170 9.29 8.11 -1.18
N ILE A 171 8.11 7.57 -0.90
CA ILE A 171 7.57 6.36 -1.57
C ILE A 171 7.49 6.56 -3.09
N ALA A 172 6.97 7.71 -3.55
CA ALA A 172 6.91 8.02 -4.97
C ALA A 172 8.31 8.12 -5.60
N SER A 173 9.23 8.84 -4.93
CA SER A 173 10.60 9.08 -5.41
C SER A 173 11.44 7.81 -5.49
N MET A 174 11.36 6.91 -4.49
CA MET A 174 12.14 5.67 -4.48
C MET A 174 11.68 4.62 -5.52
N THR A 175 10.50 4.78 -6.12
CA THR A 175 9.89 3.78 -7.02
C THR A 175 10.81 3.45 -8.20
N LEU A 176 11.33 4.45 -8.90
CA LEU A 176 12.20 4.22 -10.06
C LEU A 176 13.56 3.63 -9.65
N SER A 177 14.14 4.12 -8.56
CA SER A 177 15.42 3.59 -8.05
C SER A 177 15.29 2.12 -7.67
N MET A 178 14.24 1.77 -6.92
CA MET A 178 13.97 0.38 -6.53
C MET A 178 13.69 -0.51 -7.74
N ALA A 179 12.97 -0.01 -8.76
CA ALA A 179 12.73 -0.76 -9.99
C ALA A 179 14.03 -1.07 -10.75
N ARG A 180 15.00 -0.13 -10.74
CA ARG A 180 16.33 -0.32 -11.35
C ARG A 180 17.17 -1.29 -10.54
N ASP A 181 17.19 -1.19 -9.22
CA ASP A 181 17.92 -2.11 -8.33
C ASP A 181 17.44 -3.55 -8.50
N LEU A 182 16.12 -3.74 -8.71
CA LEU A 182 15.49 -5.05 -8.80
C LEU A 182 15.35 -5.61 -10.22
N SER A 183 15.73 -4.84 -11.24
CA SER A 183 15.60 -5.24 -12.66
C SER A 183 16.37 -6.54 -12.98
N GLY A 184 17.61 -6.67 -12.47
CA GLY A 184 18.41 -7.88 -12.62
C GLY A 184 17.83 -9.12 -11.92
N HIS A 185 16.87 -8.92 -11.02
CA HIS A 185 16.16 -9.97 -10.30
C HIS A 185 14.79 -10.29 -10.91
N GLY A 186 14.38 -9.62 -11.98
CA GLY A 186 13.09 -9.83 -12.62
C GLY A 186 11.90 -9.38 -11.77
N ILE A 187 12.07 -8.39 -10.89
CA ILE A 187 11.02 -7.85 -10.03
C ILE A 187 10.71 -6.41 -10.44
N ARG A 188 9.44 -6.14 -10.74
CA ARG A 188 8.95 -4.80 -11.08
C ARG A 188 8.57 -4.03 -9.81
N VAL A 189 8.60 -2.71 -9.88
CA VAL A 189 8.13 -1.82 -8.82
C VAL A 189 7.23 -0.76 -9.42
N VAL A 190 6.00 -0.66 -8.92
CA VAL A 190 5.02 0.35 -9.35
C VAL A 190 4.41 1.02 -8.13
N CYS A 191 4.22 2.31 -8.20
CA CYS A 191 3.58 3.08 -7.15
C CYS A 191 2.20 3.56 -7.61
N ILE A 192 1.19 3.41 -6.77
CA ILE A 192 -0.11 4.06 -6.96
C ILE A 192 -0.16 5.27 -6.04
N ALA A 193 -0.59 6.42 -6.55
CA ALA A 193 -0.83 7.64 -5.80
C ALA A 193 -2.35 7.98 -5.79
N PRO A 194 -3.13 7.45 -4.84
CA PRO A 194 -4.55 7.70 -4.76
C PRO A 194 -4.85 9.16 -4.39
N GLY A 195 -5.96 9.68 -4.92
CA GLY A 195 -6.62 10.88 -4.42
C GLY A 195 -7.52 10.60 -3.22
N LEU A 196 -8.70 11.21 -3.21
CA LEU A 196 -9.71 10.96 -2.19
C LEU A 196 -10.47 9.67 -2.50
N PHE A 197 -10.45 8.71 -1.59
CA PHE A 197 -11.18 7.43 -1.66
C PHE A 197 -12.07 7.24 -0.45
N GLU A 198 -13.21 6.58 -0.64
CA GLU A 198 -14.10 6.16 0.46
C GLU A 198 -13.45 5.01 1.23
N THR A 199 -12.91 5.32 2.41
CA THR A 199 -12.25 4.37 3.30
C THR A 199 -12.54 4.73 4.75
N GLY A 200 -12.29 3.82 5.70
CA GLY A 200 -12.36 4.13 7.13
C GLY A 200 -11.49 5.34 7.52
N MET A 201 -10.33 5.50 6.88
CA MET A 201 -9.42 6.62 7.12
C MET A 201 -10.05 7.98 6.75
N THR A 202 -10.77 8.05 5.63
CA THR A 202 -11.46 9.27 5.18
C THR A 202 -12.80 9.50 5.88
N ALA A 203 -13.43 8.45 6.39
CA ALA A 203 -14.67 8.55 7.16
C ALA A 203 -14.48 9.30 8.50
N THR A 204 -13.28 9.23 9.09
CA THR A 204 -12.93 9.94 10.34
C THR A 204 -12.61 11.43 10.14
N MET A 205 -12.55 11.91 8.90
CA MET A 205 -12.28 13.31 8.61
C MET A 205 -13.46 14.20 9.01
N PRO A 206 -13.20 15.43 9.53
CA PRO A 206 -14.26 16.39 9.78
C PRO A 206 -15.09 16.64 8.52
N GLN A 207 -16.42 16.75 8.68
CA GLN A 207 -17.35 16.93 7.56
C GLN A 207 -16.97 18.11 6.66
N LYS A 208 -16.53 19.24 7.26
CA LYS A 208 -16.09 20.41 6.52
C LYS A 208 -14.90 20.10 5.59
N ALA A 209 -13.91 19.35 6.08
CA ALA A 209 -12.75 18.95 5.30
C ALA A 209 -13.16 18.02 4.15
N ARG A 210 -14.04 17.05 4.41
CA ARG A 210 -14.57 16.13 3.38
C ARG A 210 -15.33 16.87 2.29
N LEU A 211 -16.20 17.83 2.66
CA LEU A 211 -16.94 18.66 1.71
C LEU A 211 -16.00 19.56 0.87
N SER A 212 -14.93 20.07 1.48
CA SER A 212 -13.91 20.85 0.76
C SER A 212 -13.17 19.99 -0.26
N LEU A 213 -12.77 18.78 0.12
CA LEU A 213 -12.10 17.84 -0.78
C LEU A 213 -13.01 17.39 -1.93
N ASN A 214 -14.30 17.12 -1.66
CA ASN A 214 -15.23 16.73 -2.71
C ASN A 214 -15.35 17.79 -3.82
N LYS A 215 -15.18 19.07 -3.50
CA LYS A 215 -15.20 20.17 -4.49
C LYS A 215 -13.99 20.21 -5.42
N THR A 216 -12.93 19.47 -5.10
CA THR A 216 -11.71 19.38 -5.92
C THR A 216 -11.73 18.21 -6.91
N LEU A 217 -12.77 17.39 -6.85
CA LEU A 217 -12.96 16.24 -7.73
C LEU A 217 -13.57 16.72 -9.05
N GLU A 218 -12.84 16.51 -10.13
CA GLU A 218 -13.27 16.94 -11.47
C GLU A 218 -14.24 15.91 -12.06
N PHE A 219 -13.73 14.77 -12.48
CA PHE A 219 -14.56 13.69 -13.02
C PHE A 219 -13.91 12.30 -12.78
N PRO A 220 -14.67 11.36 -12.26
CA PRO A 220 -16.05 11.47 -11.75
C PRO A 220 -16.13 12.37 -10.50
N ALA A 221 -17.20 13.17 -10.37
CA ALA A 221 -17.36 14.13 -9.27
C ALA A 221 -17.78 13.44 -7.94
N ARG A 222 -17.01 12.45 -7.54
CA ARG A 222 -17.15 11.67 -6.31
C ARG A 222 -15.80 11.12 -5.87
N PRO A 223 -15.64 10.76 -4.57
CA PRO A 223 -14.48 10.00 -4.13
C PRO A 223 -14.35 8.67 -4.89
N GLY A 224 -13.12 8.20 -5.04
CA GLY A 224 -12.86 6.87 -5.58
C GLY A 224 -13.41 5.78 -4.65
N ARG A 225 -13.85 4.68 -5.23
CA ARG A 225 -14.25 3.47 -4.51
C ARG A 225 -13.04 2.56 -4.34
N ALA A 226 -12.92 1.89 -3.19
CA ALA A 226 -11.79 1.00 -2.93
C ALA A 226 -11.61 -0.10 -4.00
N GLN A 227 -12.71 -0.55 -4.63
CA GLN A 227 -12.67 -1.51 -5.75
C GLN A 227 -11.99 -0.95 -7.00
N GLU A 228 -12.06 0.37 -7.25
CA GLU A 228 -11.35 1.00 -8.39
C GLU A 228 -9.83 0.97 -8.18
N PHE A 229 -9.39 1.14 -6.93
CA PHE A 229 -7.99 0.94 -6.57
C PHE A 229 -7.56 -0.52 -6.75
N ALA A 230 -8.35 -1.47 -6.23
CA ALA A 230 -8.07 -2.89 -6.35
C ALA A 230 -7.96 -3.36 -7.81
N LYS A 231 -8.84 -2.86 -8.70
CA LYS A 231 -8.76 -3.12 -10.15
C LYS A 231 -7.45 -2.65 -10.76
N LEU A 232 -6.94 -1.48 -10.34
CA LEU A 232 -5.64 -0.99 -10.81
C LEU A 232 -4.50 -1.88 -10.30
N VAL A 233 -4.57 -2.36 -9.05
CA VAL A 233 -3.60 -3.35 -8.52
C VAL A 233 -3.59 -4.60 -9.39
N GLY A 234 -4.75 -5.18 -9.70
CA GLY A 234 -4.85 -6.34 -10.60
C GLY A 234 -4.24 -6.05 -11.97
N HIS A 235 -4.56 -4.91 -12.58
CA HIS A 235 -3.98 -4.51 -13.86
C HIS A 235 -2.45 -4.36 -13.82
N ILE A 236 -1.90 -3.79 -12.74
CA ILE A 236 -0.44 -3.66 -12.57
C ILE A 236 0.24 -5.03 -12.49
N ILE A 237 -0.39 -5.98 -11.81
CA ILE A 237 0.17 -7.34 -11.70
C ILE A 237 0.24 -7.98 -13.10
N ASP A 238 -0.80 -7.86 -13.89
CA ASP A 238 -0.91 -8.48 -15.20
C ASP A 238 -0.12 -7.75 -16.31
N ASN A 239 0.10 -6.45 -16.18
CA ASN A 239 0.74 -5.63 -17.20
C ASN A 239 2.24 -5.47 -16.95
N HIS A 240 3.05 -6.30 -17.59
CA HIS A 240 4.51 -6.35 -17.40
C HIS A 240 5.25 -5.08 -17.85
N MET A 241 4.65 -4.24 -18.70
CA MET A 241 5.27 -2.96 -19.11
C MET A 241 5.18 -1.87 -18.02
N LEU A 242 4.35 -2.05 -16.99
CA LEU A 242 4.30 -1.13 -15.87
C LEU A 242 5.44 -1.44 -14.90
N ASN A 243 6.49 -0.59 -14.92
CA ASN A 243 7.65 -0.68 -14.04
C ASN A 243 8.28 0.69 -13.83
N GLY A 244 8.73 0.99 -12.60
CA GLY A 244 9.43 2.22 -12.23
C GLY A 244 8.57 3.49 -12.33
N THR A 245 7.25 3.37 -12.36
CA THR A 245 6.32 4.49 -12.56
C THR A 245 5.42 4.74 -11.37
N VAL A 246 4.95 5.99 -11.24
CA VAL A 246 3.95 6.41 -10.26
C VAL A 246 2.66 6.73 -11.02
N LEU A 247 1.59 6.01 -10.71
CA LEU A 247 0.28 6.17 -11.31
C LEU A 247 -0.63 6.97 -10.36
N ARG A 248 -0.99 8.19 -10.73
CA ARG A 248 -2.03 8.94 -10.01
C ARG A 248 -3.39 8.33 -10.30
N LEU A 249 -4.15 8.06 -9.24
CA LEU A 249 -5.54 7.54 -9.32
C LEU A 249 -6.43 8.48 -8.52
N ASP A 250 -6.78 9.63 -9.10
CA ASP A 250 -7.33 10.76 -8.36
C ASP A 250 -8.47 11.51 -9.07
N GLY A 251 -8.96 11.04 -10.21
CA GLY A 251 -10.04 11.70 -10.95
C GLY A 251 -9.70 13.14 -11.36
N ALA A 252 -8.43 13.40 -11.71
CA ALA A 252 -7.88 14.71 -12.05
C ALA A 252 -7.93 15.74 -10.90
N ALA A 253 -8.20 15.32 -9.66
CA ALA A 253 -8.19 16.21 -8.51
C ALA A 253 -6.81 16.83 -8.27
N ARG A 254 -6.82 18.10 -7.85
CA ARG A 254 -5.65 18.78 -7.30
C ARG A 254 -6.03 19.30 -5.92
N MET A 255 -5.28 18.87 -4.91
CA MET A 255 -5.62 19.19 -3.52
C MET A 255 -5.44 20.66 -3.25
N PRO A 256 -6.42 21.37 -2.62
CA PRO A 256 -6.27 22.76 -2.26
C PRO A 256 -5.26 22.89 -1.12
N SER A 257 -4.61 24.05 -1.02
CA SER A 257 -3.63 24.32 0.05
C SER A 257 -4.24 24.23 1.46
N ARG A 258 -5.53 24.51 1.61
CA ARG A 258 -6.29 24.51 2.88
C ARG A 258 -7.63 23.81 2.72
N LEU A 259 -8.03 23.09 3.76
CA LEU A 259 -9.32 22.40 3.87
C LEU A 259 -10.34 23.24 4.66
#